data_c806fd4f5350c206f02c84cf15182b92
#
_entry.id   c806fd4f5350c206f02c84cf15182b92
#
_cell.length_a   1.000
_cell.length_b   1.000
_cell.length_c   1.000
_cell.angle_alpha   90.00
_cell.angle_beta   90.00
_cell.angle_gamma   90.00
#
_symmetry.space_group_name_H-M   'P 1'
#
loop_
_entity.id
_entity.type
_entity.pdbx_description
1 polymer ?
#
loop_
_entity_poly.entity_id
_entity_poly.type
_entity_poly.pdbx_seq_one_letter_code
_entity_poly.pdbx_strand_id
1 'polypeptide(L)'
;MKKFMYQLAILIAPFAFAMCSENGNIPVESNWELEYIYSNGSEMAPPEEHNATIAFLNDSQIAGDTGCNRFFGNFTATDNSLEFNNVGSTRMMCPQMQFENAFMSTIENTASYNISKDQLVLKDSLGNIIALLKKIEPVAQEN
;
A
#
# COMPACT_ATOMS: atom_id res chain seq x y z
N MET A 1 40.61 -53.33 -27.80
CA MET A 1 39.45 -52.44 -28.06
C MET A 1 39.09 -51.68 -26.78
N LYS A 2 39.57 -50.45 -26.70
CA LYS A 2 39.28 -49.61 -25.51
C LYS A 2 38.03 -48.80 -25.78
N LYS A 3 36.96 -49.09 -25.04
CA LYS A 3 35.72 -48.32 -25.08
C LYS A 3 35.91 -47.03 -24.23
N PHE A 4 35.98 -45.89 -24.90
CA PHE A 4 35.92 -44.59 -24.27
C PHE A 4 34.45 -44.30 -23.88
N MET A 5 34.17 -44.35 -22.59
CA MET A 5 32.90 -43.87 -22.04
C MET A 5 33.03 -42.33 -21.80
N TYR A 6 32.40 -41.55 -22.65
CA TYR A 6 32.21 -40.11 -22.38
C TYR A 6 31.11 -39.96 -21.33
N GLN A 7 31.50 -39.63 -20.11
CA GLN A 7 30.57 -39.13 -19.12
C GLN A 7 30.25 -37.69 -19.44
N LEU A 8 29.02 -37.45 -19.91
CA LEU A 8 28.48 -36.12 -20.11
C LEU A 8 28.05 -35.58 -18.74
N ALA A 9 28.87 -34.77 -18.09
CA ALA A 9 28.50 -34.07 -16.87
C ALA A 9 27.56 -32.92 -17.21
N ILE A 10 26.28 -33.11 -16.96
CA ILE A 10 25.28 -32.06 -17.06
C ILE A 10 25.46 -31.16 -15.85
N LEU A 11 26.07 -30.00 -16.04
CA LEU A 11 26.12 -28.90 -15.05
C LEU A 11 24.74 -28.26 -14.97
N ILE A 12 23.94 -28.69 -14.00
CA ILE A 12 22.70 -28.00 -13.62
C ILE A 12 23.15 -26.80 -12.80
N ALA A 13 23.23 -25.63 -13.43
CA ALA A 13 23.39 -24.37 -12.74
C ALA A 13 22.07 -24.06 -12.00
N PRO A 14 22.10 -23.80 -10.68
CA PRO A 14 20.92 -23.34 -9.99
C PRO A 14 20.62 -21.91 -10.48
N PHE A 15 19.53 -21.77 -11.21
CA PHE A 15 18.99 -20.46 -11.56
C PHE A 15 18.42 -19.84 -10.30
N ALA A 16 19.27 -19.10 -9.58
CA ALA A 16 18.82 -18.30 -8.45
C ALA A 16 17.93 -17.17 -9.01
N PHE A 17 16.62 -17.33 -8.93
CA PHE A 17 15.70 -16.21 -9.08
C PHE A 17 15.98 -15.25 -7.92
N ALA A 18 16.81 -14.26 -8.15
CA ALA A 18 16.89 -13.09 -7.32
C ALA A 18 15.56 -12.35 -7.50
N MET A 19 14.62 -12.57 -6.58
CA MET A 19 13.49 -11.67 -6.39
C MET A 19 14.07 -10.37 -5.88
N CYS A 20 14.39 -9.45 -6.78
CA CYS A 20 14.58 -8.05 -6.43
C CYS A 20 13.23 -7.52 -5.97
N SER A 21 13.02 -7.49 -4.68
CA SER A 21 12.01 -6.65 -4.05
C SER A 21 12.53 -5.21 -4.21
N GLU A 22 12.13 -4.54 -5.28
CA GLU A 22 12.34 -3.10 -5.40
C GLU A 22 11.34 -2.43 -4.45
N ASN A 23 11.74 -2.23 -3.20
CA ASN A 23 11.06 -1.29 -2.32
C ASN A 23 11.42 0.12 -2.81
N GLY A 24 10.61 0.65 -3.69
CA GLY A 24 10.68 2.07 -4.05
C GLY A 24 10.26 2.93 -2.86
N ASN A 25 10.88 4.10 -2.71
CA ASN A 25 10.42 5.10 -1.76
C ASN A 25 9.01 5.58 -2.16
N ILE A 26 8.20 5.93 -1.16
CA ILE A 26 6.91 6.56 -1.43
C ILE A 26 7.17 7.85 -2.22
N PRO A 27 6.66 7.95 -3.46
CA PRO A 27 6.84 9.17 -4.23
C PRO A 27 6.01 10.28 -3.62
N VAL A 28 6.66 11.40 -3.29
CA VAL A 28 5.97 12.63 -2.92
C VAL A 28 5.10 13.13 -4.08
N GLU A 29 4.07 13.90 -3.77
CA GLU A 29 3.09 14.37 -4.76
C GLU A 29 2.39 13.22 -5.50
N SER A 30 2.10 12.13 -4.78
CA SER A 30 1.43 10.96 -5.34
C SER A 30 0.07 10.73 -4.70
N ASN A 31 -0.86 10.24 -5.51
CA ASN A 31 -2.22 9.93 -5.10
C ASN A 31 -2.50 8.45 -5.28
N TRP A 32 -3.17 7.88 -4.31
CA TRP A 32 -3.46 6.45 -4.23
C TRP A 32 -4.93 6.24 -3.90
N GLU A 33 -5.58 5.40 -4.68
CA GLU A 33 -6.97 4.98 -4.47
C GLU A 33 -7.00 3.62 -3.82
N LEU A 34 -7.80 3.46 -2.78
CA LEU A 34 -7.94 2.22 -2.06
C LEU A 34 -8.70 1.19 -2.90
N GLU A 35 -8.13 0.00 -3.03
CA GLU A 35 -8.80 -1.16 -3.62
C GLU A 35 -9.47 -2.01 -2.54
N TYR A 36 -8.71 -2.34 -1.49
CA TYR A 36 -9.19 -3.17 -0.38
C TYR A 36 -8.52 -2.81 0.93
N ILE A 37 -9.25 -2.98 2.03
CA ILE A 37 -8.68 -3.13 3.37
C ILE A 37 -8.97 -4.54 3.89
N TYR A 38 -8.08 -5.04 4.72
CA TYR A 38 -8.25 -6.31 5.42
C TYR A 38 -8.51 -6.02 6.90
N SER A 39 -9.70 -6.34 7.36
CA SER A 39 -10.13 -6.12 8.75
C SER A 39 -10.70 -7.40 9.32
N ASN A 40 -10.19 -7.83 10.47
CA ASN A 40 -10.64 -9.05 11.16
C ASN A 40 -10.64 -10.31 10.27
N GLY A 41 -9.63 -10.43 9.38
CA GLY A 41 -9.52 -11.57 8.46
C GLY A 41 -10.47 -11.53 7.27
N SER A 42 -11.18 -10.43 7.06
CA SER A 42 -12.08 -10.20 5.94
C SER A 42 -11.62 -9.03 5.09
N GLU A 43 -11.82 -9.16 3.79
CA GLU A 43 -11.59 -8.12 2.81
C GLU A 43 -12.80 -7.19 2.73
N MET A 44 -12.56 -5.88 2.75
CA MET A 44 -13.58 -4.86 2.55
C MET A 44 -13.17 -3.94 1.41
N ALA A 45 -14.02 -3.80 0.41
CA ALA A 45 -13.87 -2.80 -0.64
C ALA A 45 -14.49 -1.45 -0.21
N PRO A 46 -13.99 -0.33 -0.75
CA PRO A 46 -14.66 0.95 -0.59
C PRO A 46 -16.09 0.92 -1.12
N PRO A 47 -16.99 1.76 -0.60
CA PRO A 47 -18.34 1.92 -1.16
C PRO A 47 -18.28 2.33 -2.64
N GLU A 48 -19.14 1.78 -3.49
CA GLU A 48 -19.11 1.99 -4.95
C GLU A 48 -19.26 3.46 -5.38
N GLU A 49 -19.94 4.27 -4.57
CA GLU A 49 -20.23 5.66 -4.89
C GLU A 49 -19.13 6.65 -4.45
N HIS A 50 -18.19 6.20 -3.62
CA HIS A 50 -17.20 7.07 -3.01
C HIS A 50 -15.84 6.40 -2.89
N ASN A 51 -14.88 6.90 -3.64
CA ASN A 51 -13.52 6.39 -3.60
C ASN A 51 -12.80 6.83 -2.33
N ALA A 52 -12.19 5.88 -1.65
CA ALA A 52 -11.29 6.19 -0.54
C ALA A 52 -9.87 6.40 -1.09
N THR A 53 -9.20 7.47 -0.65
CA THR A 53 -7.90 7.88 -1.20
C THR A 53 -6.91 8.30 -0.13
N ILE A 54 -5.62 8.16 -0.45
CA ILE A 54 -4.51 8.74 0.29
C ILE A 54 -3.63 9.52 -0.69
N ALA A 55 -3.33 10.77 -0.36
CA ALA A 55 -2.39 11.61 -1.08
C ALA A 55 -1.17 11.91 -0.20
N PHE A 56 0.02 11.64 -0.73
CA PHE A 56 1.28 12.09 -0.14
C PHE A 56 1.62 13.44 -0.75
N LEU A 57 1.39 14.53 0.01
CA LEU A 57 1.47 15.89 -0.51
C LEU A 57 2.92 16.38 -0.64
N ASN A 58 3.76 15.95 0.28
CA ASN A 58 5.19 16.25 0.34
C ASN A 58 5.89 15.13 1.12
N ASP A 59 7.08 15.36 1.62
CA ASP A 59 7.89 14.39 2.35
C ASP A 59 7.41 14.09 3.79
N SER A 60 6.36 14.76 4.26
CA SER A 60 5.88 14.63 5.64
C SER A 60 4.39 14.76 5.84
N GLN A 61 3.63 15.15 4.84
CA GLN A 61 2.20 15.44 4.97
C GLN A 61 1.34 14.55 4.08
N ILE A 62 0.22 14.10 4.63
CA ILE A 62 -0.82 13.37 3.92
C ILE A 62 -2.16 14.09 4.00
N ALA A 63 -2.97 13.85 3.01
CA ALA A 63 -4.40 14.10 3.02
C ALA A 63 -5.12 12.92 2.36
N GLY A 64 -6.40 12.76 2.63
CA GLY A 64 -7.17 11.71 1.99
C GLY A 64 -8.66 11.85 2.22
N ASP A 65 -9.38 10.91 1.63
CA ASP A 65 -10.81 10.80 1.72
C ASP A 65 -11.18 9.36 2.10
N THR A 66 -12.09 9.19 3.03
CA THR A 66 -12.56 7.86 3.44
C THR A 66 -13.76 7.40 2.61
N GLY A 67 -14.20 8.23 1.69
CA GLY A 67 -15.49 8.08 1.02
C GLY A 67 -16.64 8.79 1.74
N CYS A 68 -16.43 9.24 2.97
CA CYS A 68 -17.35 10.02 3.78
C CYS A 68 -16.68 11.27 4.34
N ASN A 69 -15.61 11.10 5.07
CA ASN A 69 -14.86 12.16 5.70
C ASN A 69 -13.50 12.37 5.05
N ARG A 70 -13.01 13.58 5.13
CA ARG A 70 -11.62 13.91 4.77
C ARG A 70 -10.73 13.75 5.99
N PHE A 71 -9.53 13.25 5.76
CA PHE A 71 -8.51 13.17 6.79
C PHE A 71 -7.21 13.85 6.31
N PHE A 72 -6.40 14.23 7.28
CA PHE A 72 -5.10 14.84 7.06
C PHE A 72 -4.20 14.52 8.24
N GLY A 73 -2.92 14.54 8.01
CA GLY A 73 -1.92 14.24 9.02
C GLY A 73 -0.51 14.30 8.49
N ASN A 74 0.36 13.65 9.22
CA ASN A 74 1.77 13.52 8.87
C ASN A 74 2.12 12.05 8.66
N PHE A 75 3.25 11.81 8.01
CA PHE A 75 3.83 10.49 7.93
C PHE A 75 5.34 10.54 8.10
N THR A 76 5.89 9.43 8.51
CA THR A 76 7.32 9.18 8.54
C THR A 76 7.58 7.88 7.79
N ALA A 77 8.46 7.90 6.82
CA ALA A 77 8.81 6.72 6.04
C ALA A 77 10.32 6.53 5.98
N THR A 78 10.73 5.27 6.01
CA THR A 78 12.08 4.82 5.64
C THR A 78 11.94 3.83 4.48
N ASP A 79 13.01 3.16 4.09
CA ASP A 79 12.97 2.18 2.98
C ASP A 79 11.92 1.08 3.17
N ASN A 80 11.58 0.74 4.42
CA ASN A 80 10.65 -0.36 4.75
C ASN A 80 9.55 0.02 5.72
N SER A 81 9.67 1.12 6.46
CA SER A 81 8.69 1.54 7.46
C SER A 81 7.85 2.70 6.97
N LEU A 82 6.61 2.71 7.39
CA LEU A 82 5.68 3.80 7.16
C LEU A 82 4.78 3.93 8.38
N GLU A 83 4.77 5.09 8.98
CA GLU A 83 3.89 5.42 10.10
C GLU A 83 3.15 6.72 9.79
N PHE A 84 1.85 6.70 10.04
CA PHE A 84 1.02 7.90 9.97
C PHE A 84 0.86 8.50 11.36
N ASN A 85 1.05 9.80 11.47
CA ASN A 85 1.08 10.52 12.73
C ASN A 85 0.14 11.73 12.72
N ASN A 86 -0.41 12.06 13.88
CA ASN A 86 -1.26 13.24 14.04
C ASN A 86 -2.42 13.27 13.03
N VAL A 87 -3.00 12.11 12.75
CA VAL A 87 -4.10 12.01 11.79
C VAL A 87 -5.39 12.51 12.42
N GLY A 88 -5.99 13.51 11.78
CA GLY A 88 -7.29 14.05 12.13
C GLY A 88 -8.26 13.90 10.96
N SER A 89 -9.56 13.85 11.24
CA SER A 89 -10.60 13.77 10.23
C SER A 89 -11.80 14.64 10.53
N THR A 90 -12.54 15.01 9.49
CA THR A 90 -13.89 15.53 9.65
C THR A 90 -14.80 14.44 10.23
N ARG A 91 -15.96 14.80 10.78
CA ARG A 91 -16.84 13.87 11.49
C ARG A 91 -18.27 14.00 10.99
N MET A 92 -18.47 13.84 9.69
CA MET A 92 -19.80 13.69 9.13
C MET A 92 -20.33 12.27 9.42
N MET A 93 -21.63 12.16 9.64
CA MET A 93 -22.30 10.86 9.79
C MET A 93 -22.75 10.37 8.43
N CYS A 94 -22.21 9.22 8.02
CA CYS A 94 -22.53 8.59 6.73
C CYS A 94 -23.00 7.16 6.93
N PRO A 95 -23.74 6.57 5.98
CA PRO A 95 -24.23 5.20 6.11
C PRO A 95 -23.11 4.16 6.25
N GLN A 96 -21.92 4.44 5.70
CA GLN A 96 -20.79 3.52 5.65
C GLN A 96 -19.77 3.71 6.78
N MET A 97 -20.21 4.11 7.97
CA MET A 97 -19.33 4.35 9.12
C MET A 97 -18.49 3.13 9.51
N GLN A 98 -18.97 1.92 9.23
CA GLN A 98 -18.20 0.69 9.49
C GLN A 98 -16.95 0.63 8.61
N PHE A 99 -17.08 0.95 7.33
CA PHE A 99 -15.93 1.00 6.41
C PHE A 99 -14.96 2.11 6.82
N GLU A 100 -15.48 3.31 7.12
CA GLU A 100 -14.65 4.44 7.53
C GLU A 100 -13.83 4.12 8.78
N ASN A 101 -14.47 3.58 9.81
CA ASN A 101 -13.78 3.19 11.05
C ASN A 101 -12.70 2.13 10.77
N ALA A 102 -12.97 1.17 9.90
CA ALA A 102 -11.99 0.16 9.52
C ALA A 102 -10.83 0.78 8.73
N PHE A 103 -11.09 1.71 7.83
CA PHE A 103 -10.05 2.39 7.08
C PHE A 103 -9.19 3.30 7.96
N MET A 104 -9.79 4.07 8.85
CA MET A 104 -9.03 4.89 9.81
C MET A 104 -8.17 4.01 10.74
N SER A 105 -8.69 2.87 11.19
CA SER A 105 -7.91 1.89 11.95
C SER A 105 -6.74 1.32 11.14
N THR A 106 -6.93 1.10 9.84
CA THR A 106 -5.85 0.68 8.94
C THR A 106 -4.74 1.72 8.87
N ILE A 107 -5.10 3.00 8.73
CA ILE A 107 -4.13 4.11 8.77
C ILE A 107 -3.34 4.09 10.09
N GLU A 108 -4.02 3.99 11.22
CA GLU A 108 -3.38 3.98 12.55
C GLU A 108 -2.45 2.77 12.80
N ASN A 109 -2.77 1.62 12.22
CA ASN A 109 -2.01 0.38 12.41
C ASN A 109 -0.94 0.14 11.34
N THR A 110 -0.79 1.03 10.39
CA THR A 110 0.26 0.92 9.37
C THR A 110 1.64 1.05 10.02
N ALA A 111 2.52 0.08 9.77
CA ALA A 111 3.88 0.06 10.28
C ALA A 111 4.93 -0.11 9.17
N SER A 112 4.55 -0.71 8.05
CA SER A 112 5.44 -0.90 6.92
C SER A 112 4.67 -0.91 5.60
N TYR A 113 5.40 -0.85 4.49
CA TYR A 113 4.81 -0.81 3.17
C TYR A 113 5.68 -1.53 2.14
N ASN A 114 5.05 -1.89 1.03
CA ASN A 114 5.73 -2.20 -0.21
C ASN A 114 5.11 -1.38 -1.33
N ILE A 115 5.95 -0.88 -2.21
CA ILE A 115 5.51 -0.15 -3.40
C ILE A 115 6.09 -0.84 -4.65
N SER A 116 5.28 -1.02 -5.65
CA SER A 116 5.68 -1.62 -6.93
C SER A 116 4.87 -0.99 -8.05
N LYS A 117 5.53 -0.22 -8.91
CA LYS A 117 4.89 0.50 -10.02
C LYS A 117 3.68 1.32 -9.54
N ASP A 118 2.49 0.80 -9.83
CA ASP A 118 1.21 1.46 -9.57
C ASP A 118 0.47 0.87 -8.35
N GLN A 119 1.15 0.07 -7.54
CA GLN A 119 0.56 -0.60 -6.39
C GLN A 119 1.29 -0.24 -5.09
N LEU A 120 0.53 0.12 -4.06
CA LEU A 120 1.00 0.36 -2.70
C LEU A 120 0.31 -0.63 -1.77
N VAL A 121 1.11 -1.40 -1.04
CA VAL A 121 0.65 -2.36 -0.03
C VAL A 121 1.00 -1.83 1.33
N LEU A 122 0.02 -1.66 2.21
CA LEU A 122 0.23 -1.31 3.62
C LEU A 122 0.20 -2.56 4.48
N LYS A 123 1.08 -2.59 5.48
CA LYS A 123 1.23 -3.72 6.40
C LYS A 123 1.24 -3.25 7.85
N ASP A 124 0.76 -4.11 8.73
CA ASP A 124 0.82 -3.90 10.18
C ASP A 124 2.23 -4.22 10.75
N SER A 125 2.38 -4.06 12.05
CA SER A 125 3.63 -4.35 12.78
C SER A 125 4.06 -5.82 12.77
N LEU A 126 3.14 -6.73 12.44
CA LEU A 126 3.41 -8.17 12.30
C LEU A 126 3.73 -8.56 10.85
N GLY A 127 3.65 -7.61 9.91
CA GLY A 127 3.88 -7.83 8.49
C GLY A 127 2.66 -8.35 7.71
N ASN A 128 1.48 -8.38 8.34
CA ASN A 128 0.25 -8.73 7.63
C ASN A 128 -0.18 -7.60 6.70
N ILE A 129 -0.65 -7.94 5.51
CA ILE A 129 -1.23 -6.96 4.58
C ILE A 129 -2.56 -6.47 5.18
N ILE A 130 -2.69 -5.16 5.33
CA ILE A 130 -3.88 -4.50 5.84
C ILE A 130 -4.58 -3.59 4.83
N ALA A 131 -3.89 -3.18 3.77
CA ALA A 131 -4.51 -2.45 2.66
C ALA A 131 -3.76 -2.64 1.36
N LEU A 132 -4.50 -2.50 0.27
CA LEU A 132 -4.01 -2.47 -1.10
C LEU A 132 -4.54 -1.23 -1.80
N LEU A 133 -3.64 -0.44 -2.37
CA LEU A 133 -3.97 0.79 -3.09
C LEU A 133 -3.33 0.78 -4.48
N LYS A 134 -4.00 1.41 -5.42
CA LYS A 134 -3.48 1.67 -6.77
C LYS A 134 -3.15 3.14 -6.93
N LYS A 135 -2.12 3.42 -7.71
CA LYS A 135 -1.75 4.78 -8.07
C LYS A 135 -2.80 5.40 -8.99
N ILE A 136 -3.16 6.64 -8.71
CA ILE A 136 -4.02 7.45 -9.57
C ILE A 136 -3.32 8.75 -9.94
N GLU A 137 -3.68 9.31 -11.10
CA GLU A 137 -3.23 10.65 -11.46
C GLU A 137 -3.84 11.69 -10.52
N PRO A 138 -3.15 12.81 -10.27
CA PRO A 138 -3.72 13.90 -9.50
C PRO A 138 -5.03 14.36 -10.15
N VAL A 139 -6.10 14.38 -9.37
CA VAL A 139 -7.35 14.96 -9.85
C VAL A 139 -7.08 16.43 -10.12
N ALA A 140 -7.14 16.85 -11.38
CA ALA A 140 -7.03 18.25 -11.74
C ALA A 140 -8.15 19.00 -11.01
N GLN A 141 -7.75 19.91 -10.11
CA GLN A 141 -8.72 20.80 -9.48
C GLN A 141 -9.21 21.74 -10.57
N GLU A 142 -10.43 21.54 -11.04
CA GLU A 142 -11.11 22.55 -11.84
C GLU A 142 -11.33 23.79 -10.96
N ASN A 143 -10.65 24.87 -11.33
CA ASN A 143 -10.83 26.20 -10.74
C ASN A 143 -12.16 26.79 -11.21
#